data_6fd69d244d1813f8a8a3a43d4484c2a3
#
_entry.id   6fd69d244d1813f8a8a3a43d4484c2a3
#
_cell.length_a   1.000
_cell.length_b   1.000
_cell.length_c   1.000
_cell.angle_alpha   90.00
_cell.angle_beta   90.00
_cell.angle_gamma   90.00
#
_symmetry.space_group_name_H-M   'P 1'
#
loop_
_entity.id
_entity.type
_entity.pdbx_description
1 polymer ?
#
loop_
_entity_poly.entity_id
_entity_poly.type
_entity_poly.pdbx_seq_one_letter_code
_entity_poly.pdbx_strand_id
1 'polypeptide(L)'
;GKGAAAPSVIFPETVLSFFFDKYFVYIRCFLCIPMLKYENMDNHVEEKEMQEMAAISNDWLQPLSGEFKKEYYKKLYQTVKHEYETRKVFPAPDDIFNAFAFTPLADVKVVILGQDPYHNDGQAHGLCFSVKPDVEIPPSLVNIYQELHDDLGCYIPNNGYLKKWSDQGVMLLNTVLTVRAHQANSHHDIGWEQFTDAAIRILNDQDRPMVFILWGRPAQSKKPMLTNPKHMILEAPHPSPLSAFRGFFGSRPFSRTNAFLEEHGLAPVDWQIENI
;
A
#
# COMPACT_ATOMS: atom_id res chain seq x y z
N GLY A 1 71.00 -28.46 -5.54
CA GLY A 1 71.08 -27.30 -6.39
C GLY A 1 69.78 -26.51 -6.35
N LYS A 2 69.85 -25.30 -6.10
CA LYS A 2 68.99 -24.12 -6.07
C LYS A 2 67.61 -24.20 -6.74
N GLY A 3 66.59 -23.92 -5.92
CA GLY A 3 65.22 -23.64 -6.35
C GLY A 3 65.11 -22.30 -7.10
N ALA A 4 64.19 -22.25 -8.05
CA ALA A 4 63.75 -21.03 -8.67
C ALA A 4 62.29 -20.78 -8.29
N ALA A 5 62.03 -19.63 -7.69
CA ALA A 5 60.70 -19.14 -7.33
C ALA A 5 60.00 -18.64 -8.62
N ALA A 6 58.71 -18.93 -8.74
CA ALA A 6 57.84 -18.37 -9.80
C ALA A 6 57.46 -16.91 -9.46
N PRO A 7 57.33 -16.02 -10.45
CA PRO A 7 56.99 -14.61 -10.21
C PRO A 7 55.50 -14.44 -9.91
N SER A 8 55.21 -13.69 -8.87
CA SER A 8 53.91 -13.15 -8.53
C SER A 8 53.49 -12.11 -9.59
N VAL A 9 52.35 -12.39 -10.27
CA VAL A 9 51.72 -11.41 -11.16
C VAL A 9 50.85 -10.49 -10.28
N ILE A 10 51.33 -9.24 -10.15
CA ILE A 10 50.57 -8.13 -9.57
C ILE A 10 49.64 -7.61 -10.65
N PHE A 11 48.32 -7.77 -10.48
CA PHE A 11 47.32 -7.05 -11.29
C PHE A 11 47.08 -5.67 -10.65
N PRO A 12 47.08 -4.57 -11.41
CA PRO A 12 46.77 -3.27 -10.84
C PRO A 12 45.29 -3.12 -10.58
N GLU A 13 44.95 -2.76 -9.34
CA GLU A 13 43.65 -2.30 -8.89
C GLU A 13 43.30 -0.95 -9.54
N THR A 14 42.86 -0.89 -10.76
CA THR A 14 42.32 0.38 -11.29
C THR A 14 41.60 0.20 -12.63
N VAL A 15 40.69 -0.72 -12.81
CA VAL A 15 39.77 -0.74 -13.98
C VAL A 15 38.37 -1.33 -13.63
N LEU A 16 37.92 -1.33 -12.40
CA LEU A 16 36.57 -1.84 -12.02
C LEU A 16 35.74 -0.83 -11.24
N SER A 17 35.94 0.47 -11.42
CA SER A 17 35.23 1.50 -10.66
C SER A 17 34.34 2.43 -11.50
N PHE A 18 33.88 2.06 -12.69
CA PHE A 18 33.10 3.00 -13.52
C PHE A 18 31.75 2.50 -14.06
N PHE A 19 31.24 1.36 -13.62
CA PHE A 19 29.95 0.87 -14.11
C PHE A 19 28.93 0.45 -13.02
N PHE A 20 29.15 0.76 -11.72
CA PHE A 20 28.25 0.32 -10.65
C PHE A 20 27.56 1.44 -9.88
N ASP A 21 27.71 2.70 -10.26
CA ASP A 21 27.27 3.83 -9.42
C ASP A 21 25.87 4.40 -9.75
N LYS A 22 25.05 3.72 -10.54
CA LYS A 22 23.69 4.23 -10.85
C LYS A 22 22.52 3.28 -10.52
N TYR A 23 22.78 2.07 -10.04
CA TYR A 23 21.71 1.12 -9.72
C TYR A 23 21.78 0.51 -8.31
N PHE A 24 22.69 1.00 -7.45
CA PHE A 24 22.94 0.39 -6.14
C PHE A 24 22.26 1.09 -4.95
N VAL A 25 21.41 2.07 -5.16
CA VAL A 25 20.80 2.86 -4.07
C VAL A 25 19.43 2.33 -3.62
N TYR A 26 18.79 1.39 -4.32
CA TYR A 26 17.41 0.99 -4.02
C TYR A 26 17.11 -0.51 -3.83
N ILE A 27 18.11 -1.40 -3.74
CA ILE A 27 17.88 -2.81 -3.40
C ILE A 27 18.24 -3.05 -1.92
N ARG A 28 17.73 -2.25 -1.00
CA ARG A 28 18.12 -2.35 0.42
C ARG A 28 16.98 -2.65 1.40
N CYS A 29 15.81 -3.07 0.95
CA CYS A 29 14.72 -3.19 1.93
C CYS A 29 14.22 -4.61 2.25
N PHE A 30 14.46 -5.64 1.42
CA PHE A 30 13.87 -6.94 1.73
C PHE A 30 14.79 -8.18 1.62
N LEU A 31 15.98 -8.09 1.04
CA LEU A 31 16.70 -9.30 0.63
C LEU A 31 18.11 -9.53 1.19
N CYS A 32 18.67 -8.68 2.04
CA CYS A 32 20.06 -8.84 2.51
C CYS A 32 20.25 -8.58 4.01
N ILE A 33 19.71 -9.45 4.88
CA ILE A 33 20.20 -9.56 6.26
C ILE A 33 20.58 -11.02 6.53
N PRO A 34 21.86 -11.35 6.79
CA PRO A 34 22.23 -12.68 7.24
C PRO A 34 21.63 -12.93 8.64
N MET A 35 21.10 -14.14 8.85
CA MET A 35 20.66 -14.61 10.17
C MET A 35 21.81 -14.51 11.18
N LEU A 36 21.86 -13.44 11.96
CA LEU A 36 22.67 -13.32 13.18
C LEU A 36 21.77 -13.59 14.40
N LYS A 37 22.28 -14.39 15.31
CA LYS A 37 21.59 -14.88 16.51
C LYS A 37 20.99 -13.74 17.33
N TYR A 38 19.69 -13.85 17.62
CA TYR A 38 18.93 -12.98 18.51
C TYR A 38 19.21 -13.33 19.96
N GLU A 39 20.32 -12.88 20.51
CA GLU A 39 20.50 -12.76 21.96
C GLU A 39 21.37 -11.52 22.21
N ASN A 40 20.78 -10.50 22.84
CA ASN A 40 21.40 -9.23 23.26
C ASN A 40 21.61 -8.19 22.13
N MET A 41 20.56 -7.45 21.80
CA MET A 41 20.66 -6.24 20.97
C MET A 41 20.21 -5.00 21.76
N ASP A 42 21.04 -3.97 21.77
CA ASP A 42 20.74 -2.65 22.32
C ASP A 42 19.54 -2.02 21.60
N ASN A 43 18.67 -1.32 22.29
CA ASN A 43 17.45 -0.68 21.76
C ASN A 43 17.67 0.13 20.48
N HIS A 44 18.83 0.73 20.27
CA HIS A 44 19.20 1.48 19.05
C HIS A 44 19.37 0.61 17.81
N VAL A 45 19.79 -0.64 17.96
CA VAL A 45 19.94 -1.60 16.85
C VAL A 45 18.57 -2.13 16.47
N GLU A 46 17.70 -2.39 17.45
CA GLU A 46 16.31 -2.80 17.20
C GLU A 46 15.50 -1.71 16.48
N GLU A 47 15.69 -0.44 16.82
CA GLU A 47 15.03 0.69 16.14
C GLU A 47 15.50 0.84 14.68
N LYS A 48 16.79 0.64 14.42
CA LYS A 48 17.36 0.71 13.07
C LYS A 48 16.88 -0.46 12.19
N GLU A 49 16.87 -1.68 12.74
CA GLU A 49 16.33 -2.86 12.04
C GLU A 49 14.82 -2.75 11.81
N MET A 50 14.06 -2.19 12.75
CA MET A 50 12.65 -1.90 12.54
C MET A 50 12.41 -0.89 11.41
N GLN A 51 13.25 0.15 11.30
CA GLN A 51 13.19 1.10 10.20
C GLN A 51 13.55 0.46 8.86
N GLU A 52 14.47 -0.47 8.83
CA GLU A 52 14.83 -1.24 7.63
C GLU A 52 13.75 -2.28 7.26
N MET A 53 13.01 -2.83 8.25
CA MET A 53 11.90 -3.77 8.02
C MET A 53 10.58 -3.08 7.67
N ALA A 54 10.39 -1.85 8.15
CA ALA A 54 9.20 -1.06 7.86
C ALA A 54 9.51 -0.15 6.68
N ALA A 55 9.23 -0.49 5.47
CA ALA A 55 9.33 0.43 4.31
C ALA A 55 8.45 1.70 4.45
N ILE A 56 8.10 2.06 5.68
CA ILE A 56 7.30 3.22 6.11
C ILE A 56 8.25 4.19 6.82
N SER A 57 8.42 5.38 6.24
CA SER A 57 9.39 6.39 6.73
C SER A 57 8.74 7.68 7.25
N ASN A 58 7.41 7.77 7.24
CA ASN A 58 6.66 8.95 7.68
C ASN A 58 6.03 8.75 9.07
N ASP A 59 5.04 9.57 9.42
CA ASP A 59 4.36 9.59 10.72
C ASP A 59 3.53 8.32 11.06
N TRP A 60 3.35 7.41 10.12
CA TRP A 60 2.81 6.07 10.36
C TRP A 60 3.77 5.16 11.14
N LEU A 61 5.09 5.40 11.05
CA LEU A 61 6.08 4.51 11.65
C LEU A 61 5.89 4.38 13.16
N GLN A 62 5.74 5.49 13.86
CA GLN A 62 5.65 5.50 15.31
C GLN A 62 4.39 4.77 15.84
N PRO A 63 3.15 5.03 15.35
CA PRO A 63 1.97 4.30 15.80
C PRO A 63 1.98 2.80 15.44
N LEU A 64 2.60 2.42 14.32
CA LEU A 64 2.69 1.03 13.87
C LEU A 64 3.90 0.28 14.44
N SER A 65 4.83 0.95 15.13
CA SER A 65 6.09 0.36 15.62
C SER A 65 5.88 -0.88 16.49
N GLY A 66 4.79 -0.91 17.27
CA GLY A 66 4.44 -2.07 18.09
C GLY A 66 4.01 -3.30 17.28
N GLU A 67 3.46 -3.10 16.06
CA GLU A 67 3.02 -4.19 15.21
C GLU A 67 4.20 -4.97 14.63
N PHE A 68 5.28 -4.28 14.26
CA PHE A 68 6.48 -4.92 13.70
C PHE A 68 7.17 -5.88 14.67
N LYS A 69 6.98 -5.71 15.98
CA LYS A 69 7.56 -6.56 17.04
C LYS A 69 6.73 -7.82 17.34
N LYS A 70 5.48 -7.89 16.85
CA LYS A 70 4.58 -9.01 17.14
C LYS A 70 4.94 -10.27 16.36
N GLU A 71 4.72 -11.43 16.96
CA GLU A 71 5.03 -12.74 16.34
C GLU A 71 4.30 -12.98 15.02
N TYR A 72 3.05 -12.47 14.88
CA TYR A 72 2.33 -12.60 13.61
C TYR A 72 3.04 -11.83 12.49
N TYR A 73 3.60 -10.63 12.79
CA TYR A 73 4.28 -9.82 11.78
C TYR A 73 5.61 -10.46 11.35
N LYS A 74 6.36 -11.03 12.29
CA LYS A 74 7.57 -11.79 11.96
C LYS A 74 7.28 -12.98 11.04
N LYS A 75 6.19 -13.72 11.32
CA LYS A 75 5.72 -14.81 10.44
C LYS A 75 5.28 -14.29 9.08
N LEU A 76 4.49 -13.21 9.06
CA LEU A 76 4.06 -12.54 7.84
C LEU A 76 5.26 -12.15 6.98
N TYR A 77 6.24 -11.45 7.58
CA TYR A 77 7.46 -11.04 6.89
C TYR A 77 8.21 -12.21 6.26
N GLN A 78 8.44 -13.29 7.02
CA GLN A 78 9.11 -14.50 6.52
C GLN A 78 8.32 -15.17 5.40
N THR A 79 7.00 -15.26 5.54
CA THR A 79 6.12 -15.83 4.52
C THR A 79 6.16 -15.00 3.23
N VAL A 80 6.00 -13.68 3.33
CA VAL A 80 6.02 -12.78 2.18
C VAL A 80 7.38 -12.80 1.49
N LYS A 81 8.47 -12.77 2.25
CA LYS A 81 9.83 -12.90 1.72
C LYS A 81 9.99 -14.19 0.92
N HIS A 82 9.59 -15.33 1.48
CA HIS A 82 9.64 -16.62 0.79
C HIS A 82 8.79 -16.66 -0.48
N GLU A 83 7.60 -16.01 -0.46
CA GLU A 83 6.75 -15.90 -1.64
C GLU A 83 7.43 -15.11 -2.77
N TYR A 84 8.10 -13.99 -2.47
CA TYR A 84 8.86 -13.24 -3.48
C TYR A 84 10.09 -13.99 -4.01
N GLU A 85 10.73 -14.82 -3.19
CA GLU A 85 11.88 -15.63 -3.60
C GLU A 85 11.49 -16.80 -4.52
N THR A 86 10.29 -17.35 -4.36
CA THR A 86 9.88 -18.60 -5.00
C THR A 86 8.77 -18.44 -6.03
N ARG A 87 8.10 -17.30 -6.07
CA ARG A 87 6.91 -17.06 -6.89
C ARG A 87 6.92 -15.63 -7.44
N LYS A 88 6.10 -15.41 -8.45
CA LYS A 88 5.78 -14.05 -8.89
C LYS A 88 4.67 -13.48 -8.01
N VAL A 89 4.97 -12.38 -7.34
CA VAL A 89 4.08 -11.71 -6.37
C VAL A 89 3.91 -10.25 -6.76
N PHE A 90 2.75 -9.68 -6.49
CA PHE A 90 2.44 -8.28 -6.69
C PHE A 90 1.96 -7.61 -5.40
N PRO A 91 2.16 -6.27 -5.30
CA PRO A 91 2.94 -5.37 -6.15
C PRO A 91 4.45 -5.67 -6.09
N ALA A 92 5.31 -4.88 -6.71
CA ALA A 92 6.76 -4.94 -6.45
C ALA A 92 7.05 -4.69 -4.95
N PRO A 93 8.12 -5.26 -4.37
CA PRO A 93 8.41 -5.12 -2.94
C PRO A 93 8.41 -3.67 -2.44
N ASP A 94 8.98 -2.76 -3.22
CA ASP A 94 9.06 -1.33 -2.87
C ASP A 94 7.69 -0.62 -2.90
N ASP A 95 6.71 -1.20 -3.58
CA ASP A 95 5.36 -0.64 -3.72
C ASP A 95 4.38 -1.13 -2.64
N ILE A 96 4.73 -2.12 -1.79
CA ILE A 96 3.81 -2.77 -0.84
C ILE A 96 3.13 -1.75 0.08
N PHE A 97 3.89 -0.78 0.58
CA PHE A 97 3.43 0.20 1.56
C PHE A 97 3.11 1.57 0.96
N ASN A 98 2.90 1.68 -0.36
CA ASN A 98 2.63 2.96 -1.01
C ASN A 98 1.37 3.67 -0.49
N ALA A 99 0.35 2.94 -0.03
CA ALA A 99 -0.82 3.55 0.61
C ALA A 99 -0.45 4.37 1.86
N PHE A 100 0.53 3.91 2.62
CA PHE A 100 1.07 4.61 3.79
C PHE A 100 2.06 5.71 3.39
N ALA A 101 2.94 5.43 2.42
CA ALA A 101 3.97 6.36 1.98
C ALA A 101 3.38 7.61 1.31
N PHE A 102 2.33 7.44 0.48
CA PHE A 102 1.72 8.55 -0.25
C PHE A 102 0.68 9.32 0.55
N THR A 103 0.17 8.75 1.65
CA THR A 103 -0.81 9.41 2.50
C THR A 103 -0.34 9.35 3.96
N PRO A 104 0.46 10.35 4.43
CA PRO A 104 0.86 10.46 5.82
C PRO A 104 -0.36 10.45 6.75
N LEU A 105 -0.21 9.88 7.95
CA LEU A 105 -1.32 9.74 8.90
C LEU A 105 -1.99 11.09 9.20
N ALA A 106 -1.21 12.15 9.37
CA ALA A 106 -1.72 13.50 9.66
C ALA A 106 -2.58 14.06 8.52
N ASP A 107 -2.36 13.64 7.29
CA ASP A 107 -3.04 14.14 6.10
C ASP A 107 -4.30 13.33 5.74
N VAL A 108 -4.47 12.12 6.30
CA VAL A 108 -5.63 11.26 5.97
C VAL A 108 -6.93 11.96 6.36
N LYS A 109 -7.81 12.19 5.41
CA LYS A 109 -9.18 12.69 5.62
C LYS A 109 -10.25 11.77 5.02
N VAL A 110 -9.87 10.89 4.09
CA VAL A 110 -10.73 9.86 3.50
C VAL A 110 -9.98 8.54 3.46
N VAL A 111 -10.66 7.45 3.73
CA VAL A 111 -10.14 6.08 3.64
C VAL A 111 -11.02 5.27 2.71
N ILE A 112 -10.46 4.72 1.65
CA ILE A 112 -11.12 3.76 0.78
C ILE A 112 -10.48 2.40 1.03
N LEU A 113 -11.26 1.41 1.44
CA LEU A 113 -10.77 0.05 1.69
C LEU A 113 -11.00 -0.83 0.46
N GLY A 114 -9.89 -1.38 -0.07
CA GLY A 114 -9.89 -2.47 -1.02
C GLY A 114 -9.67 -3.83 -0.35
N GLN A 115 -9.70 -4.91 -1.12
CA GLN A 115 -9.51 -6.27 -0.61
C GLN A 115 -8.04 -6.69 -0.73
N ASP A 116 -7.60 -7.06 -1.92
CA ASP A 116 -6.24 -7.45 -2.27
C ASP A 116 -5.77 -6.71 -3.54
N PRO A 117 -4.46 -6.69 -3.84
CA PRO A 117 -3.96 -6.05 -5.03
C PRO A 117 -4.46 -6.73 -6.32
N TYR A 118 -4.47 -5.99 -7.43
CA TYR A 118 -4.62 -6.62 -8.75
C TYR A 118 -3.53 -7.65 -8.96
N HIS A 119 -3.91 -8.80 -9.52
CA HIS A 119 -3.02 -9.96 -9.65
C HIS A 119 -2.47 -10.19 -11.07
N ASN A 120 -2.74 -9.29 -12.02
CA ASN A 120 -2.16 -9.33 -13.35
C ASN A 120 -0.91 -8.45 -13.44
N ASP A 121 -0.08 -8.74 -14.42
CA ASP A 121 1.20 -8.10 -14.64
C ASP A 121 1.05 -6.57 -14.81
N GLY A 122 1.92 -5.83 -14.13
CA GLY A 122 2.02 -4.39 -14.28
C GLY A 122 0.92 -3.56 -13.60
N GLN A 123 -0.14 -4.17 -13.08
CA GLN A 123 -1.30 -3.45 -12.54
C GLN A 123 -1.03 -2.85 -11.16
N ALA A 124 -0.76 -3.71 -10.16
CA ALA A 124 -0.67 -3.30 -8.76
C ALA A 124 0.58 -2.45 -8.48
N HIS A 125 0.39 -1.40 -7.68
CA HIS A 125 1.46 -0.54 -7.20
C HIS A 125 1.24 -0.04 -5.76
N GLY A 126 0.50 -0.81 -4.94
CA GLY A 126 0.31 -0.55 -3.51
C GLY A 126 -0.87 0.34 -3.13
N LEU A 127 -1.64 0.85 -4.10
CA LEU A 127 -2.88 1.59 -3.87
C LEU A 127 -4.09 0.76 -4.32
N CYS A 128 -5.12 0.64 -3.49
CA CYS A 128 -6.33 -0.08 -3.87
C CYS A 128 -7.05 0.61 -5.05
N PHE A 129 -7.63 -0.19 -5.95
CA PHE A 129 -8.33 0.21 -7.18
C PHE A 129 -7.46 0.92 -8.23
N SER A 130 -6.26 1.36 -7.90
CA SER A 130 -5.35 2.08 -8.79
C SER A 130 -4.46 1.14 -9.59
N VAL A 131 -4.15 1.54 -10.83
CA VAL A 131 -3.15 0.88 -11.69
C VAL A 131 -2.11 1.89 -12.17
N LYS A 132 -0.97 1.40 -12.66
CA LYS A 132 0.06 2.28 -13.25
C LYS A 132 -0.46 2.99 -14.51
N PRO A 133 0.13 4.15 -14.90
CA PRO A 133 -0.39 4.99 -15.98
C PRO A 133 -0.66 4.27 -17.31
N ASP A 134 0.26 3.40 -17.73
CA ASP A 134 0.22 2.74 -19.04
C ASP A 134 -0.57 1.40 -19.04
N VAL A 135 -1.37 1.18 -18.00
CA VAL A 135 -2.14 -0.06 -17.82
C VAL A 135 -3.60 0.20 -18.15
N GLU A 136 -4.24 -0.77 -18.83
CA GLU A 136 -5.68 -0.75 -19.09
C GLU A 136 -6.47 -0.59 -17.78
N ILE A 137 -7.47 0.30 -17.81
CA ILE A 137 -8.30 0.61 -16.64
C ILE A 137 -9.13 -0.63 -16.27
N PRO A 138 -8.96 -1.20 -15.05
CA PRO A 138 -9.70 -2.39 -14.64
C PRO A 138 -11.22 -2.14 -14.56
N PRO A 139 -12.05 -3.16 -14.77
CA PRO A 139 -13.51 -3.01 -14.83
C PRO A 139 -14.13 -2.37 -13.57
N SER A 140 -13.59 -2.64 -12.38
CA SER A 140 -14.07 -1.99 -11.15
C SER A 140 -13.77 -0.49 -11.16
N LEU A 141 -12.61 -0.08 -11.66
CA LEU A 141 -12.24 1.34 -11.75
C LEU A 141 -13.03 2.06 -12.85
N VAL A 142 -13.35 1.38 -13.95
CA VAL A 142 -14.29 1.92 -14.96
C VAL A 142 -15.62 2.28 -14.30
N ASN A 143 -16.17 1.41 -13.46
CA ASN A 143 -17.42 1.65 -12.74
C ASN A 143 -17.28 2.77 -11.70
N ILE A 144 -16.13 2.87 -11.02
CA ILE A 144 -15.83 3.99 -10.11
C ILE A 144 -15.85 5.32 -10.87
N TYR A 145 -15.24 5.38 -12.05
CA TYR A 145 -15.23 6.58 -12.90
C TYR A 145 -16.62 6.91 -13.45
N GLN A 146 -17.43 5.90 -13.76
CA GLN A 146 -18.82 6.14 -14.17
C GLN A 146 -19.65 6.75 -13.03
N GLU A 147 -19.52 6.20 -11.80
CA GLU A 147 -20.19 6.79 -10.65
C GLU A 147 -19.68 8.21 -10.34
N LEU A 148 -18.38 8.44 -10.48
CA LEU A 148 -17.78 9.77 -10.32
C LEU A 148 -18.34 10.78 -11.35
N HIS A 149 -18.50 10.35 -12.60
CA HIS A 149 -19.13 11.15 -13.65
C HIS A 149 -20.58 11.49 -13.30
N ASP A 150 -21.36 10.51 -12.87
CA ASP A 150 -22.79 10.67 -12.57
C ASP A 150 -23.01 11.48 -11.27
N ASP A 151 -22.09 11.40 -10.31
CA ASP A 151 -22.17 12.09 -9.01
C ASP A 151 -21.71 13.55 -9.09
N LEU A 152 -20.58 13.82 -9.77
CA LEU A 152 -19.91 15.12 -9.76
C LEU A 152 -19.74 15.76 -11.17
N GLY A 153 -20.10 15.07 -12.23
CA GLY A 153 -19.91 15.56 -13.61
C GLY A 153 -18.46 15.53 -14.08
N CYS A 154 -17.56 14.82 -13.39
CA CYS A 154 -16.19 14.63 -13.83
C CYS A 154 -16.13 13.92 -15.20
N TYR A 155 -15.20 14.28 -16.08
CA TYR A 155 -14.97 13.48 -17.28
C TYR A 155 -14.28 12.16 -16.93
N ILE A 156 -14.50 11.13 -17.75
CA ILE A 156 -13.84 9.84 -17.58
C ILE A 156 -12.40 9.94 -18.10
N PRO A 157 -11.38 9.72 -17.24
CA PRO A 157 -9.99 9.85 -17.62
C PRO A 157 -9.51 8.67 -18.49
N ASN A 158 -8.38 8.86 -19.20
CA ASN A 158 -7.78 7.84 -20.05
C ASN A 158 -6.78 6.92 -19.31
N ASN A 159 -6.64 7.05 -18.01
CA ASN A 159 -5.73 6.25 -17.21
C ASN A 159 -6.34 5.89 -15.85
N GLY A 160 -5.74 4.92 -15.15
CA GLY A 160 -6.21 4.44 -13.85
C GLY A 160 -5.30 4.79 -12.68
N TYR A 161 -4.47 5.83 -12.77
CA TYR A 161 -3.51 6.19 -11.76
C TYR A 161 -4.07 7.16 -10.71
N LEU A 162 -4.46 6.65 -9.55
CA LEU A 162 -5.19 7.41 -8.52
C LEU A 162 -4.29 8.14 -7.52
N LYS A 163 -2.99 8.28 -7.78
CA LYS A 163 -2.06 8.92 -6.83
C LYS A 163 -2.50 10.35 -6.45
N LYS A 164 -3.11 11.11 -7.36
CA LYS A 164 -3.67 12.44 -7.08
C LYS A 164 -4.66 12.43 -5.92
N TRP A 165 -5.43 11.37 -5.74
CA TRP A 165 -6.32 11.25 -4.60
C TRP A 165 -5.52 11.08 -3.31
N SER A 166 -4.48 10.22 -3.32
CA SER A 166 -3.58 10.04 -2.16
C SER A 166 -2.88 11.33 -1.77
N ASP A 167 -2.41 12.12 -2.74
CA ASP A 167 -1.76 13.43 -2.51
C ASP A 167 -2.69 14.46 -1.85
N GLN A 168 -4.00 14.21 -1.83
CA GLN A 168 -5.02 15.04 -1.18
C GLN A 168 -5.54 14.44 0.13
N GLY A 169 -4.93 13.39 0.65
CA GLY A 169 -5.32 12.76 1.90
C GLY A 169 -6.38 11.65 1.76
N VAL A 170 -6.54 11.08 0.57
CA VAL A 170 -7.35 9.87 0.37
C VAL A 170 -6.46 8.63 0.50
N MET A 171 -6.53 7.93 1.61
CA MET A 171 -5.80 6.69 1.80
C MET A 171 -6.47 5.54 1.04
N LEU A 172 -5.79 5.01 0.04
CA LEU A 172 -6.24 3.90 -0.81
C LEU A 172 -5.64 2.58 -0.30
N LEU A 173 -6.25 1.98 0.73
CA LEU A 173 -5.67 0.85 1.47
C LEU A 173 -6.35 -0.47 1.12
N ASN A 174 -5.59 -1.46 0.64
CA ASN A 174 -6.04 -2.85 0.61
C ASN A 174 -5.92 -3.49 2.00
N THR A 175 -6.83 -4.40 2.35
CA THR A 175 -6.75 -5.16 3.62
C THR A 175 -5.68 -6.26 3.56
N VAL A 176 -5.34 -6.75 2.37
CA VAL A 176 -4.22 -7.65 2.08
C VAL A 176 -3.27 -6.93 1.13
N LEU A 177 -1.98 -6.82 1.46
CA LEU A 177 -1.07 -5.94 0.72
C LEU A 177 -0.28 -6.62 -0.40
N THR A 178 -0.31 -7.96 -0.47
CA THR A 178 0.38 -8.72 -1.52
C THR A 178 -0.51 -9.83 -2.09
N VAL A 179 -0.20 -10.29 -3.31
CA VAL A 179 -0.94 -11.35 -3.99
C VAL A 179 -0.03 -12.10 -4.96
N ARG A 180 -0.20 -13.42 -5.13
CA ARG A 180 0.48 -14.17 -6.19
C ARG A 180 -0.08 -13.81 -7.55
N ALA A 181 0.80 -13.78 -8.56
CA ALA A 181 0.40 -13.56 -9.95
C ALA A 181 -0.73 -14.51 -10.35
N HIS A 182 -1.79 -13.95 -10.93
CA HIS A 182 -2.98 -14.66 -11.44
C HIS A 182 -3.78 -15.46 -10.40
N GLN A 183 -3.58 -15.23 -9.10
CA GLN A 183 -4.25 -15.95 -8.02
C GLN A 183 -4.85 -14.99 -6.99
N ALA A 184 -6.03 -14.44 -7.30
CA ALA A 184 -6.76 -13.58 -6.36
C ALA A 184 -6.91 -14.27 -4.98
N ASN A 185 -6.85 -13.48 -3.91
CA ASN A 185 -6.95 -13.94 -2.51
C ASN A 185 -5.85 -14.90 -2.05
N SER A 186 -4.77 -15.11 -2.82
CA SER A 186 -3.73 -16.09 -2.50
C SER A 186 -2.95 -15.79 -1.22
N HIS A 187 -2.96 -14.55 -0.74
CA HIS A 187 -2.31 -14.14 0.51
C HIS A 187 -3.32 -13.74 1.60
N HIS A 188 -4.57 -14.18 1.48
CA HIS A 188 -5.55 -14.09 2.56
C HIS A 188 -5.10 -14.93 3.77
N ASP A 189 -5.37 -14.45 4.99
CA ASP A 189 -5.06 -15.13 6.27
C ASP A 189 -3.56 -15.39 6.56
N ILE A 190 -2.63 -14.80 5.82
CA ILE A 190 -1.20 -14.91 6.15
C ILE A 190 -0.72 -13.90 7.20
N GLY A 191 -1.58 -12.94 7.59
CA GLY A 191 -1.31 -11.93 8.62
C GLY A 191 -1.46 -10.47 8.16
N TRP A 192 -1.67 -10.19 6.88
CA TRP A 192 -1.87 -8.83 6.38
C TRP A 192 -3.08 -8.17 7.02
N GLU A 193 -4.18 -8.91 7.21
CA GLU A 193 -5.40 -8.39 7.80
C GLU A 193 -5.18 -7.90 9.24
N GLN A 194 -4.33 -8.58 10.01
CA GLN A 194 -3.98 -8.13 11.38
C GLN A 194 -3.23 -6.81 11.36
N PHE A 195 -2.30 -6.64 10.42
CA PHE A 195 -1.53 -5.42 10.25
C PHE A 195 -2.40 -4.24 9.79
N THR A 196 -3.22 -4.45 8.76
CA THR A 196 -4.11 -3.41 8.23
C THR A 196 -5.24 -3.08 9.21
N ASP A 197 -5.72 -4.04 10.00
CA ASP A 197 -6.66 -3.79 11.09
C ASP A 197 -6.06 -2.90 12.18
N ALA A 198 -4.77 -3.03 12.47
CA ALA A 198 -4.08 -2.11 13.38
C ALA A 198 -4.05 -0.69 12.80
N ALA A 199 -3.76 -0.53 11.51
CA ALA A 199 -3.81 0.77 10.85
C ALA A 199 -5.23 1.38 10.86
N ILE A 200 -6.26 0.57 10.62
CA ILE A 200 -7.67 1.01 10.68
C ILE A 200 -8.04 1.47 12.10
N ARG A 201 -7.57 0.80 13.16
CA ARG A 201 -7.78 1.25 14.54
C ARG A 201 -7.08 2.58 14.82
N ILE A 202 -5.84 2.73 14.37
CA ILE A 202 -5.12 4.00 14.50
C ILE A 202 -5.89 5.15 13.83
N LEU A 203 -6.48 4.90 12.65
CA LEU A 203 -7.34 5.89 11.96
C LEU A 203 -8.63 6.16 12.75
N ASN A 204 -9.28 5.10 13.26
CA ASN A 204 -10.50 5.27 14.07
C ASN A 204 -10.25 6.10 15.33
N ASP A 205 -9.06 5.99 15.91
CA ASP A 205 -8.71 6.68 17.17
C ASP A 205 -8.29 8.14 16.98
N GLN A 206 -8.23 8.64 15.73
CA GLN A 206 -7.92 10.04 15.46
C GLN A 206 -9.07 10.96 15.92
N ASP A 207 -8.71 12.08 16.55
CA ASP A 207 -9.69 13.02 17.08
C ASP A 207 -10.30 13.96 16.01
N ARG A 208 -9.84 13.91 14.78
CA ARG A 208 -10.36 14.68 13.64
C ARG A 208 -11.39 13.88 12.83
N PRO A 209 -12.39 14.54 12.20
CA PRO A 209 -13.37 13.86 11.36
C PRO A 209 -12.71 13.27 10.11
N MET A 210 -13.14 12.05 9.73
CA MET A 210 -12.74 11.34 8.53
C MET A 210 -13.93 10.67 7.86
N VAL A 211 -13.80 10.35 6.58
CA VAL A 211 -14.76 9.55 5.84
C VAL A 211 -14.18 8.17 5.53
N PHE A 212 -14.89 7.11 5.88
CA PHE A 212 -14.55 5.73 5.50
C PHE A 212 -15.52 5.26 4.42
N ILE A 213 -14.99 4.90 3.26
CA ILE A 213 -15.74 4.38 2.12
C ILE A 213 -15.52 2.88 2.05
N LEU A 214 -16.58 2.10 2.27
CA LEU A 214 -16.54 0.65 2.40
C LEU A 214 -17.35 0.01 1.27
N TRP A 215 -16.67 -0.38 0.19
CA TRP A 215 -17.28 -1.01 -0.97
C TRP A 215 -17.17 -2.53 -0.92
N GLY A 216 -18.33 -3.20 -0.79
CA GLY A 216 -18.45 -4.63 -0.75
C GLY A 216 -18.21 -5.25 0.62
N ARG A 217 -18.55 -6.53 0.75
CA ARG A 217 -18.55 -7.25 2.05
C ARG A 217 -17.18 -7.26 2.76
N PRO A 218 -16.03 -7.48 2.08
CA PRO A 218 -14.75 -7.48 2.77
C PRO A 218 -14.43 -6.14 3.44
N ALA A 219 -14.66 -5.01 2.76
CA ALA A 219 -14.47 -3.68 3.36
C ALA A 219 -15.51 -3.44 4.48
N GLN A 220 -16.78 -3.77 4.26
CA GLN A 220 -17.86 -3.60 5.24
C GLN A 220 -17.66 -4.43 6.51
N SER A 221 -16.95 -5.57 6.43
CA SER A 221 -16.61 -6.36 7.61
C SER A 221 -15.73 -5.61 8.61
N LYS A 222 -15.08 -4.53 8.20
CA LYS A 222 -14.26 -3.67 9.07
C LYS A 222 -15.09 -2.60 9.80
N LYS A 223 -16.35 -2.39 9.44
CA LYS A 223 -17.25 -1.40 10.09
C LYS A 223 -17.35 -1.52 11.61
N PRO A 224 -17.39 -2.73 12.21
CA PRO A 224 -17.42 -2.86 13.69
C PRO A 224 -16.21 -2.25 14.40
N MET A 225 -15.12 -2.01 13.70
CA MET A 225 -13.90 -1.37 14.24
C MET A 225 -13.99 0.16 14.22
N LEU A 226 -14.91 0.72 13.43
CA LEU A 226 -15.09 2.15 13.23
C LEU A 226 -16.14 2.67 14.21
N THR A 227 -15.73 2.91 15.44
CA THR A 227 -16.60 3.27 16.57
C THR A 227 -16.59 4.75 16.91
N ASN A 228 -15.66 5.52 16.35
CA ASN A 228 -15.55 6.94 16.63
C ASN A 228 -16.70 7.72 15.94
N PRO A 229 -17.56 8.41 16.71
CA PRO A 229 -18.75 9.09 16.16
C PRO A 229 -18.41 10.32 15.31
N LYS A 230 -17.15 10.79 15.32
CA LYS A 230 -16.69 11.89 14.45
C LYS A 230 -16.53 11.47 12.99
N HIS A 231 -16.46 10.16 12.72
CA HIS A 231 -16.23 9.66 11.38
C HIS A 231 -17.54 9.39 10.64
N MET A 232 -17.56 9.68 9.35
CA MET A 232 -18.63 9.27 8.46
C MET A 232 -18.29 7.93 7.81
N ILE A 233 -19.24 7.00 7.78
CA ILE A 233 -19.10 5.70 7.12
C ILE A 233 -20.05 5.64 5.94
N LEU A 234 -19.51 5.48 4.75
CA LEU A 234 -20.25 5.31 3.50
C LEU A 234 -20.12 3.86 3.03
N GLU A 235 -21.24 3.18 2.88
CA GLU A 235 -21.30 1.78 2.44
C GLU A 235 -22.02 1.67 1.10
N ALA A 236 -21.49 0.83 0.21
CA ALA A 236 -22.15 0.42 -1.03
C ALA A 236 -21.69 -1.00 -1.43
N PRO A 237 -22.41 -1.67 -2.33
CA PRO A 237 -21.89 -2.86 -3.02
C PRO A 237 -20.54 -2.58 -3.67
N HIS A 238 -19.77 -3.64 -3.94
CA HIS A 238 -18.47 -3.50 -4.60
C HIS A 238 -18.64 -2.97 -6.05
N PRO A 239 -17.74 -2.10 -6.56
CA PRO A 239 -17.83 -1.52 -7.90
C PRO A 239 -17.57 -2.53 -9.04
N SER A 240 -17.28 -3.79 -8.76
CA SER A 240 -17.10 -4.79 -9.81
C SER A 240 -18.36 -4.94 -10.69
N PRO A 241 -18.23 -5.32 -11.97
CA PRO A 241 -19.37 -5.57 -12.85
C PRO A 241 -20.40 -6.55 -12.29
N LEU A 242 -19.97 -7.47 -11.40
CA LEU A 242 -20.84 -8.47 -10.77
C LEU A 242 -21.80 -7.88 -9.72
N SER A 243 -21.54 -6.68 -9.21
CA SER A 243 -22.29 -6.09 -8.09
C SER A 243 -22.63 -4.61 -8.23
N ALA A 244 -22.03 -3.87 -9.16
CA ALA A 244 -22.19 -2.43 -9.27
C ALA A 244 -23.67 -2.01 -9.45
N PHE A 245 -24.45 -2.76 -10.22
CA PHE A 245 -25.89 -2.51 -10.43
C PHE A 245 -26.79 -2.84 -9.21
N ARG A 246 -26.21 -3.37 -8.13
CA ARG A 246 -26.97 -3.70 -6.91
C ARG A 246 -26.97 -2.55 -5.89
N GLY A 247 -26.60 -1.32 -6.32
CA GLY A 247 -26.62 -0.13 -5.47
C GLY A 247 -25.24 0.53 -5.25
N PHE A 248 -24.20 0.18 -6.04
CA PHE A 248 -22.99 0.99 -6.12
C PHE A 248 -23.28 2.24 -6.96
N PHE A 249 -23.83 2.07 -8.16
CA PHE A 249 -24.28 3.19 -8.97
C PHE A 249 -25.41 3.94 -8.25
N GLY A 250 -25.29 5.27 -8.20
CA GLY A 250 -26.20 6.17 -7.49
C GLY A 250 -25.96 6.27 -5.98
N SER A 251 -24.92 5.62 -5.43
CA SER A 251 -24.55 5.74 -3.99
C SER A 251 -23.95 7.09 -3.62
N ARG A 252 -23.47 7.85 -4.61
CA ARG A 252 -22.92 9.21 -4.50
C ARG A 252 -21.86 9.37 -3.41
N PRO A 253 -20.83 8.53 -3.40
CA PRO A 253 -19.85 8.57 -2.32
C PRO A 253 -18.97 9.82 -2.38
N PHE A 254 -18.73 10.38 -3.56
CA PHE A 254 -17.80 11.48 -3.77
C PHE A 254 -18.39 12.82 -3.33
N SER A 255 -19.61 13.15 -3.77
CA SER A 255 -20.31 14.38 -3.35
C SER A 255 -20.63 14.34 -1.86
N ARG A 256 -21.05 13.19 -1.31
CA ARG A 256 -21.32 13.02 0.13
C ARG A 256 -20.06 13.17 0.96
N THR A 257 -18.92 12.65 0.48
CA THR A 257 -17.62 12.86 1.12
C THR A 257 -17.26 14.35 1.16
N ASN A 258 -17.35 15.05 0.04
CA ASN A 258 -17.00 16.45 -0.02
C ASN A 258 -17.91 17.31 0.86
N ALA A 259 -19.23 17.05 0.85
CA ALA A 259 -20.17 17.74 1.73
C ALA A 259 -19.81 17.57 3.22
N PHE A 260 -19.47 16.35 3.65
CA PHE A 260 -19.03 16.09 5.01
C PHE A 260 -17.72 16.82 5.37
N LEU A 261 -16.74 16.79 4.47
CA LEU A 261 -15.47 17.48 4.69
C LEU A 261 -15.68 18.99 4.86
N GLU A 262 -16.47 19.62 3.98
CA GLU A 262 -16.80 21.04 4.02
C GLU A 262 -17.57 21.43 5.30
N GLU A 263 -18.55 20.61 5.72
CA GLU A 263 -19.29 20.80 6.96
C GLU A 263 -18.36 20.84 8.19
N HIS A 264 -17.23 20.10 8.13
CA HIS A 264 -16.24 20.05 9.21
C HIS A 264 -15.04 21.00 8.99
N GLY A 265 -15.13 21.93 8.03
CA GLY A 265 -14.07 22.89 7.75
C GLY A 265 -12.81 22.30 7.11
N LEU A 266 -12.91 21.13 6.51
CA LEU A 266 -11.84 20.47 5.77
C LEU A 266 -11.97 20.76 4.27
N ALA A 267 -10.83 20.87 3.58
CA ALA A 267 -10.85 21.05 2.13
C ALA A 267 -11.46 19.82 1.44
N PRO A 268 -12.42 20.00 0.50
CA PRO A 268 -12.95 18.92 -0.30
C PRO A 268 -11.84 18.24 -1.13
N VAL A 269 -12.13 17.05 -1.64
CA VAL A 269 -11.25 16.33 -2.56
C VAL A 269 -11.60 16.75 -3.99
N ASP A 270 -10.60 17.14 -4.77
CA ASP A 270 -10.71 17.18 -6.23
C ASP A 270 -10.57 15.75 -6.77
N TRP A 271 -11.71 15.14 -7.07
CA TRP A 271 -11.79 13.75 -7.53
C TRP A 271 -11.41 13.56 -9.00
N GLN A 272 -11.33 14.65 -9.80
CA GLN A 272 -10.96 14.54 -11.20
C GLN A 272 -9.53 14.01 -11.35
N ILE A 273 -9.36 12.93 -12.11
CA ILE A 273 -8.05 12.47 -12.60
C ILE A 273 -7.84 13.04 -13.98
N GLU A 274 -6.70 13.66 -14.22
CA GLU A 274 -6.34 14.23 -15.51
C GLU A 274 -5.96 13.14 -16.52
N ASN A 275 -6.16 13.44 -17.80
CA ASN A 275 -5.61 12.63 -18.88
C ASN A 275 -4.09 12.78 -18.95
N ILE A 276 -3.42 11.71 -19.30
CA ILE A 276 -1.96 11.64 -19.51
C ILE A 276 -1.65 11.13 -20.92
#